data_a1cc3d3352c2940ea951d76681cd428d
#
_entry.id   a1cc3d3352c2940ea951d76681cd428d
#
_cell.length_a   1.000
_cell.length_b   1.000
_cell.length_c   1.000
_cell.angle_alpha   90.00
_cell.angle_beta   90.00
_cell.angle_gamma   90.00
#
_symmetry.space_group_name_H-M   'P 1'
#
loop_
_entity.id
_entity.type
_entity.pdbx_description
1 polymer ?
#
loop_
_entity_poly.entity_id
_entity_poly.type
_entity_poly.pdbx_seq_one_letter_code
_entity_poly.pdbx_strand_id
1 'polypeptide(L)'
;MPTVWNICGLEPLDMGTDMFHFMIDFENTWSKGLQGAEYLSPDDRVTIFYGNSCLKVEKGKLQQIIDAGSMLDICRLQRAGKNALDFYIASRIGALFGEGYLGRVAIVSNDKGYSAVQDYWAKCAKPSRRIILQPNIEQCIGCSDEE
;
A
#
# COMPACT_ATOMS: atom_id res chain seq x y z
N MET A 1 -9.67 11.03 -8.63
CA MET A 1 -8.71 11.78 -9.42
C MET A 1 -8.77 11.38 -10.87
N PRO A 2 -8.82 12.36 -11.73
CA PRO A 2 -8.92 12.01 -13.13
C PRO A 2 -7.66 11.29 -13.58
N THR A 3 -7.86 10.19 -14.21
CA THR A 3 -6.81 9.55 -14.96
C THR A 3 -6.31 10.58 -15.95
N VAL A 4 -5.02 10.73 -16.05
CA VAL A 4 -4.46 11.62 -17.06
C VAL A 4 -4.69 10.93 -18.39
N TRP A 5 -5.87 11.12 -18.93
CA TRP A 5 -6.18 10.59 -20.24
C TRP A 5 -5.46 11.42 -21.25
N ASN A 6 -4.86 10.74 -22.09
CA ASN A 6 -4.25 11.34 -23.22
C ASN A 6 -5.37 11.87 -24.12
N ILE A 7 -5.39 13.14 -24.30
CA ILE A 7 -6.40 13.83 -25.09
C ILE A 7 -6.48 13.31 -26.52
N CYS A 8 -5.43 12.67 -26.99
CA CYS A 8 -5.38 12.12 -28.34
C CYS A 8 -5.93 10.71 -28.46
N GLY A 9 -6.59 10.20 -27.42
CA GLY A 9 -7.14 8.85 -27.46
C GLY A 9 -6.11 7.76 -27.29
N LEU A 10 -4.89 8.10 -26.94
CA LEU A 10 -3.86 7.13 -26.62
C LEU A 10 -4.16 6.54 -25.24
N GLU A 11 -3.68 5.33 -25.00
CA GLU A 11 -3.83 4.72 -23.70
C GLU A 11 -3.16 5.58 -22.64
N PRO A 12 -3.67 5.52 -21.38
CA PRO A 12 -3.02 6.26 -20.30
C PRO A 12 -1.54 5.93 -20.30
N LEU A 13 -0.72 6.95 -20.18
CA LEU A 13 0.71 6.73 -20.04
C LEU A 13 0.94 5.80 -18.87
N ASP A 14 1.92 4.93 -19.03
CA ASP A 14 2.26 3.90 -18.05
C ASP A 14 2.91 4.50 -16.79
N MET A 15 2.49 5.70 -16.42
CA MET A 15 3.03 6.41 -15.27
C MET A 15 2.53 5.83 -13.96
N GLY A 16 1.40 5.10 -14.02
CA GLY A 16 0.83 4.52 -12.83
C GLY A 16 1.53 3.27 -12.33
N THR A 17 2.31 2.59 -13.20
CA THR A 17 2.94 1.31 -12.81
C THR A 17 4.08 1.48 -11.83
N ASP A 18 4.70 2.66 -11.79
CA ASP A 18 5.80 2.94 -10.86
C ASP A 18 5.31 3.47 -9.51
N MET A 19 4.01 3.74 -9.38
CA MET A 19 3.44 4.23 -8.14
C MET A 19 3.09 3.06 -7.24
N PHE A 20 3.38 3.23 -5.96
CA PHE A 20 2.97 2.26 -4.95
C PHE A 20 2.03 2.90 -3.94
N HIS A 21 1.06 2.15 -3.52
CA HIS A 21 0.31 2.47 -2.31
C HIS A 21 0.59 1.36 -1.29
N PHE A 22 1.33 1.72 -0.25
CA PHE A 22 1.69 0.78 0.80
C PHE A 22 0.62 0.78 1.88
N MET A 23 0.04 -0.39 2.13
CA MET A 23 -0.94 -0.60 3.20
C MET A 23 -0.19 -1.21 4.38
N ILE A 24 0.07 -0.42 5.40
CA ILE A 24 0.87 -0.87 6.53
C ILE A 24 -0.02 -1.46 7.62
N ASP A 25 0.13 -2.76 7.84
CA ASP A 25 -0.50 -3.46 8.96
C ASP A 25 0.36 -3.19 10.20
N PHE A 26 0.11 -2.04 10.84
CA PHE A 26 1.01 -1.55 11.86
C PHE A 26 1.01 -2.42 13.12
N GLU A 27 -0.11 -3.02 13.47
CA GLU A 27 -0.18 -3.85 14.67
C GLU A 27 0.55 -5.18 14.51
N ASN A 28 0.87 -5.54 13.28
CA ASN A 28 1.62 -6.75 12.98
C ASN A 28 3.12 -6.46 12.83
N THR A 29 3.47 -5.36 12.20
CA THR A 29 4.86 -5.08 11.85
C THR A 29 5.52 -4.00 12.70
N TRP A 30 4.71 -3.13 13.32
CA TRP A 30 5.20 -1.97 14.07
C TRP A 30 6.12 -1.11 13.19
N SER A 31 7.08 -0.42 13.80
CA SER A 31 7.96 0.46 13.03
C SER A 31 8.85 -0.29 12.05
N LYS A 32 9.08 -1.58 12.26
CA LYS A 32 9.87 -2.39 11.32
C LYS A 32 9.23 -2.47 9.94
N GLY A 33 7.90 -2.37 9.87
CA GLY A 33 7.20 -2.37 8.60
C GLY A 33 7.57 -1.17 7.74
N LEU A 34 8.04 -0.09 8.36
CA LEU A 34 8.42 1.13 7.65
C LEU A 34 9.88 1.14 7.23
N GLN A 35 10.61 0.04 7.45
CA GLN A 35 11.98 -0.07 6.97
C GLN A 35 12.00 0.09 5.46
N GLY A 36 12.87 0.95 4.97
CA GLY A 36 12.94 1.26 3.55
C GLY A 36 12.20 2.53 3.16
N ALA A 37 11.66 3.26 4.16
CA ALA A 37 10.94 4.51 3.88
C ALA A 37 11.81 5.54 3.17
N GLU A 38 13.12 5.48 3.34
CA GLU A 38 14.06 6.38 2.64
C GLU A 38 14.07 6.18 1.11
N TYR A 39 13.56 5.05 0.65
CA TYR A 39 13.52 4.74 -0.79
C TYR A 39 12.21 5.14 -1.46
N LEU A 40 11.28 5.72 -0.72
CA LEU A 40 10.00 6.14 -1.26
C LEU A 40 10.19 7.33 -2.22
N SER A 41 9.23 7.51 -3.10
CA SER A 41 9.21 8.62 -4.05
C SER A 41 7.97 9.48 -3.84
N PRO A 42 7.93 10.70 -4.42
CA PRO A 42 6.73 11.54 -4.29
C PRO A 42 5.46 10.93 -4.88
N ASP A 43 5.60 9.95 -5.76
CA ASP A 43 4.44 9.29 -6.36
C ASP A 43 3.88 8.18 -5.48
N ASP A 44 4.59 7.79 -4.44
CA ASP A 44 4.17 6.73 -3.55
C ASP A 44 3.24 7.26 -2.46
N ARG A 45 2.39 6.39 -1.96
CA ARG A 45 1.50 6.69 -0.84
C ARG A 45 1.70 5.63 0.23
N VAL A 46 1.61 6.06 1.48
CA VAL A 46 1.70 5.16 2.62
C VAL A 46 0.48 5.38 3.49
N THR A 47 -0.29 4.34 3.73
CA THR A 47 -1.40 4.38 4.68
C THR A 47 -1.07 3.45 5.83
N ILE A 48 -1.02 4.00 7.04
CA ILE A 48 -0.75 3.21 8.25
C ILE A 48 -2.09 2.87 8.88
N PHE A 49 -2.38 1.58 9.00
CA PHE A 49 -3.60 1.10 9.63
C PHE A 49 -3.28 0.61 11.03
N TYR A 50 -4.01 1.11 12.02
CA TYR A 50 -3.84 0.67 13.39
C TYR A 50 -5.18 0.61 14.12
N GLY A 51 -5.24 -0.20 15.16
CA GLY A 51 -6.47 -0.42 15.91
C GLY A 51 -6.51 0.35 17.23
N ASN A 52 -6.72 -0.37 18.31
CA ASN A 52 -6.93 0.23 19.63
C ASN A 52 -5.65 0.66 20.34
N SER A 53 -4.52 0.13 19.95
CA SER A 53 -3.28 0.48 20.60
C SER A 53 -2.85 1.88 20.22
N CYS A 54 -2.13 2.53 21.10
CA CYS A 54 -1.57 3.83 20.82
C CYS A 54 -0.58 3.70 19.66
N LEU A 55 -0.71 4.57 18.68
CA LEU A 55 0.19 4.58 17.53
C LEU A 55 1.57 5.07 18.00
N LYS A 56 2.52 4.15 18.06
CA LYS A 56 3.89 4.46 18.44
C LYS A 56 4.82 4.18 17.27
N VAL A 57 4.98 5.16 16.43
CA VAL A 57 5.87 5.08 15.29
C VAL A 57 7.17 5.80 15.62
N GLU A 58 8.29 5.23 15.25
CA GLU A 58 9.56 5.91 15.39
C GLU A 58 9.51 7.21 14.58
N LYS A 59 9.86 8.30 15.26
CA LYS A 59 9.79 9.63 14.67
C LYS A 59 10.58 9.74 13.38
N GLY A 60 11.76 9.13 13.35
CA GLY A 60 12.60 9.16 12.15
C GLY A 60 11.95 8.50 10.95
N LYS A 61 11.15 7.46 11.16
CA LYS A 61 10.48 6.75 10.06
C LYS A 61 9.41 7.61 9.41
N LEU A 62 8.62 8.32 10.22
CA LEU A 62 7.62 9.24 9.68
C LEU A 62 8.30 10.37 8.92
N GLN A 63 9.40 10.88 9.47
CA GLN A 63 10.13 11.97 8.82
C GLN A 63 10.67 11.53 7.46
N GLN A 64 11.14 10.29 7.34
CA GLN A 64 11.62 9.76 6.08
C GLN A 64 10.52 9.75 5.01
N ILE A 65 9.31 9.38 5.40
CA ILE A 65 8.16 9.37 4.48
C ILE A 65 7.87 10.80 4.02
N ILE A 66 7.84 11.74 4.95
CA ILE A 66 7.56 13.14 4.66
C ILE A 66 8.65 13.72 3.76
N ASP A 67 9.91 13.45 4.08
CA ASP A 67 11.04 13.96 3.31
C ASP A 67 11.08 13.42 1.88
N ALA A 68 10.56 12.21 1.69
CA ALA A 68 10.45 11.63 0.36
C ALA A 68 9.36 12.29 -0.49
N GLY A 69 8.54 13.12 0.13
CA GLY A 69 7.42 13.77 -0.56
C GLY A 69 6.22 12.85 -0.77
N SER A 70 6.25 11.67 -0.17
CA SER A 70 5.15 10.72 -0.29
C SER A 70 3.96 11.16 0.52
N MET A 71 2.77 10.82 0.06
CA MET A 71 1.55 11.10 0.81
C MET A 71 1.43 10.10 1.96
N LEU A 72 1.29 10.61 3.17
CA LEU A 72 1.11 9.79 4.36
C LEU A 72 -0.33 9.93 4.85
N ASP A 73 -1.00 8.81 5.05
CA ASP A 73 -2.35 8.74 5.57
C ASP A 73 -2.34 7.77 6.77
N ILE A 74 -3.04 8.14 7.83
CA ILE A 74 -3.12 7.31 9.03
C ILE A 74 -4.57 6.95 9.25
N CYS A 75 -4.86 5.66 9.21
CA CYS A 75 -6.22 5.14 9.33
C CYS A 75 -6.38 4.39 10.63
N ARG A 76 -7.14 4.98 11.56
CA ARG A 76 -7.47 4.31 12.81
C ARG A 76 -8.78 3.55 12.65
N LEU A 77 -8.77 2.29 13.06
CA LEU A 77 -9.98 1.48 13.06
C LEU A 77 -10.96 2.01 14.10
N GLN A 78 -12.21 2.13 13.71
CA GLN A 78 -13.26 2.58 14.64
C GLN A 78 -13.80 1.45 15.49
N ARG A 79 -13.63 0.22 15.03
CA ARG A 79 -14.09 -0.96 15.75
C ARG A 79 -12.97 -1.97 15.84
N ALA A 80 -12.63 -2.35 17.06
CA ALA A 80 -11.66 -3.40 17.29
C ALA A 80 -12.31 -4.75 17.12
N GLY A 81 -11.50 -5.75 16.83
CA GLY A 81 -11.96 -7.11 16.70
C GLY A 81 -10.92 -7.95 15.99
N LYS A 82 -11.06 -9.25 16.12
CA LYS A 82 -10.17 -10.17 15.45
C LYS A 82 -10.30 -9.97 13.94
N ASN A 83 -9.18 -9.76 13.26
CA ASN A 83 -9.11 -9.56 11.82
C ASN A 83 -9.78 -8.26 11.33
N ALA A 84 -10.13 -7.34 12.23
CA ALA A 84 -10.74 -6.08 11.79
C ALA A 84 -9.81 -5.29 10.89
N LEU A 85 -8.53 -5.28 11.21
CA LEU A 85 -7.54 -4.56 10.42
C LEU A 85 -7.40 -5.15 9.03
N ASP A 86 -7.48 -6.46 8.92
CA ASP A 86 -7.42 -7.16 7.63
C ASP A 86 -8.57 -6.74 6.73
N PHE A 87 -9.77 -6.62 7.30
CA PHE A 87 -10.94 -6.19 6.55
C PHE A 87 -10.82 -4.74 6.09
N TYR A 88 -10.27 -3.88 6.93
CA TYR A 88 -10.05 -2.48 6.56
C TYR A 88 -9.10 -2.38 5.38
N ILE A 89 -7.99 -3.10 5.43
CA ILE A 89 -7.01 -3.10 4.35
C ILE A 89 -7.61 -3.65 3.06
N ALA A 90 -8.28 -4.80 3.14
CA ALA A 90 -8.91 -5.42 1.97
C ALA A 90 -9.96 -4.49 1.36
N SER A 91 -10.75 -3.81 2.20
CA SER A 91 -11.76 -2.87 1.73
C SER A 91 -11.13 -1.68 1.03
N ARG A 92 -10.05 -1.14 1.59
CA ARG A 92 -9.37 0.00 0.98
C ARG A 92 -8.80 -0.37 -0.39
N ILE A 93 -8.22 -1.57 -0.50
CA ILE A 93 -7.69 -2.05 -1.77
C ILE A 93 -8.82 -2.16 -2.80
N GLY A 94 -9.95 -2.71 -2.41
CA GLY A 94 -11.09 -2.82 -3.30
C GLY A 94 -11.58 -1.45 -3.77
N ALA A 95 -11.62 -0.47 -2.86
CA ALA A 95 -12.02 0.88 -3.21
C ALA A 95 -11.04 1.52 -4.19
N LEU A 96 -9.74 1.36 -3.96
CA LEU A 96 -8.73 1.92 -4.86
C LEU A 96 -8.88 1.36 -6.27
N PHE A 97 -8.98 0.05 -6.38
CA PHE A 97 -9.10 -0.59 -7.68
C PHE A 97 -10.43 -0.24 -8.36
N GLY A 98 -11.50 -0.11 -7.56
CA GLY A 98 -12.80 0.28 -8.07
C GLY A 98 -12.82 1.73 -8.58
N GLU A 99 -11.99 2.58 -8.03
CA GLU A 99 -11.86 3.96 -8.47
C GLU A 99 -10.92 4.12 -9.67
N GLY A 100 -10.33 3.03 -10.14
CA GLY A 100 -9.46 3.07 -11.30
C GLY A 100 -8.00 3.33 -10.99
N TYR A 101 -7.57 3.08 -9.76
CA TYR A 101 -6.16 3.21 -9.41
C TYR A 101 -5.32 2.30 -10.32
N LEU A 102 -4.32 2.87 -10.97
CA LEU A 102 -3.49 2.16 -11.93
C LEU A 102 -2.13 1.75 -11.39
N GLY A 103 -1.79 2.20 -10.18
CA GLY A 103 -0.50 1.86 -9.59
C GLY A 103 -0.50 0.48 -8.94
N ARG A 104 0.59 0.20 -8.27
CA ARG A 104 0.78 -1.05 -7.55
C ARG A 104 0.28 -0.90 -6.11
N VAL A 105 -0.15 -2.00 -5.55
CA VAL A 105 -0.53 -2.06 -4.13
C VAL A 105 0.37 -3.06 -3.44
N ALA A 106 0.90 -2.66 -2.29
CA ALA A 106 1.71 -3.54 -1.45
C ALA A 106 1.12 -3.56 -0.05
N ILE A 107 0.95 -4.75 0.49
CA ILE A 107 0.56 -4.94 1.88
C ILE A 107 1.82 -5.22 2.68
N VAL A 108 2.03 -4.44 3.72
CA VAL A 108 3.17 -4.60 4.62
C VAL A 108 2.69 -5.34 5.87
N SER A 109 2.97 -6.64 5.92
CA SER A 109 2.53 -7.49 7.02
C SER A 109 3.29 -8.81 7.00
N ASN A 110 3.38 -9.46 8.16
CA ASN A 110 3.85 -10.84 8.27
C ASN A 110 2.70 -11.84 8.22
N ASP A 111 1.46 -11.36 8.15
CA ASP A 111 0.29 -12.22 8.19
C ASP A 111 0.00 -12.80 6.81
N LYS A 112 0.15 -14.11 6.69
CA LYS A 112 -0.08 -14.81 5.43
C LYS A 112 -1.57 -14.90 5.06
N GLY A 113 -2.46 -14.52 5.97
CA GLY A 113 -3.89 -14.46 5.69
C GLY A 113 -4.22 -13.50 4.55
N TYR A 114 -3.38 -12.51 4.31
CA TYR A 114 -3.56 -11.60 3.19
C TYR A 114 -3.39 -12.27 1.83
N SER A 115 -2.91 -13.52 1.79
CA SER A 115 -2.86 -14.27 0.54
C SER A 115 -4.23 -14.41 -0.11
N ALA A 116 -5.29 -14.43 0.70
CA ALA A 116 -6.65 -14.47 0.17
C ALA A 116 -6.98 -13.23 -0.66
N VAL A 117 -6.49 -12.07 -0.22
CA VAL A 117 -6.66 -10.81 -0.96
C VAL A 117 -5.86 -10.86 -2.26
N GLN A 118 -4.63 -11.36 -2.19
CA GLN A 118 -3.81 -11.54 -3.38
C GLN A 118 -4.48 -12.45 -4.40
N ASP A 119 -5.03 -13.57 -3.92
CA ASP A 119 -5.69 -14.55 -4.78
C ASP A 119 -6.92 -13.97 -5.46
N TYR A 120 -7.69 -13.18 -4.72
CA TYR A 120 -8.89 -12.56 -5.29
C TYR A 120 -8.54 -11.67 -6.48
N TRP A 121 -7.55 -10.82 -6.33
CA TRP A 121 -7.17 -9.87 -7.37
C TRP A 121 -6.32 -10.50 -8.47
N ALA A 122 -5.68 -11.63 -8.19
CA ALA A 122 -4.93 -12.37 -9.23
C ALA A 122 -5.84 -12.89 -10.34
N LYS A 123 -7.15 -13.00 -10.08
CA LYS A 123 -8.11 -13.38 -11.11
C LYS A 123 -8.26 -12.33 -12.20
N CYS A 124 -7.93 -11.10 -11.87
CA CYS A 124 -7.86 -10.04 -12.86
C CYS A 124 -6.56 -10.20 -13.62
N ALA A 125 -6.61 -10.46 -14.89
CA ALA A 125 -5.40 -10.71 -15.67
C ALA A 125 -4.57 -9.47 -15.95
N LYS A 126 -4.61 -8.49 -15.05
CA LYS A 126 -3.86 -7.23 -15.17
C LYS A 126 -2.71 -7.20 -14.19
N PRO A 127 -1.48 -6.95 -14.65
CA PRO A 127 -0.32 -6.90 -13.75
C PRO A 127 -0.48 -5.88 -12.61
N SER A 128 -1.18 -4.77 -12.87
CA SER A 128 -1.39 -3.74 -11.85
C SER A 128 -2.28 -4.20 -10.70
N ARG A 129 -3.00 -5.31 -10.85
CA ARG A 129 -3.83 -5.86 -9.79
C ARG A 129 -3.10 -6.91 -8.95
N ARG A 130 -1.83 -7.14 -9.25
CA ARG A 130 -1.02 -8.08 -8.50
C ARG A 130 -0.53 -7.40 -7.23
N ILE A 131 -0.98 -7.91 -6.10
CA ILE A 131 -0.67 -7.33 -4.79
C ILE A 131 0.60 -7.95 -4.23
N ILE A 132 1.51 -7.10 -3.78
CA ILE A 132 2.74 -7.53 -3.13
C ILE A 132 2.48 -7.65 -1.63
N LEU A 133 2.99 -8.70 -1.00
CA LEU A 133 2.89 -8.91 0.44
C LEU A 133 4.28 -9.19 0.97
N GLN A 134 4.83 -8.27 1.75
CA GLN A 134 6.15 -8.39 2.36
C GLN A 134 6.15 -7.73 3.74
N PRO A 135 7.10 -8.07 4.61
CA PRO A 135 7.08 -7.56 5.99
C PRO A 135 7.53 -6.11 6.14
N ASN A 136 8.07 -5.49 5.12
CA ASN A 136 8.46 -4.07 5.18
C ASN A 136 8.48 -3.44 3.80
N ILE A 137 8.56 -2.11 3.78
CA ILE A 137 8.55 -1.34 2.54
C ILE A 137 9.71 -1.72 1.62
N GLU A 138 10.90 -1.87 2.20
CA GLU A 138 12.09 -2.18 1.40
C GLU A 138 11.93 -3.48 0.62
N GLN A 139 11.41 -4.52 1.26
CA GLN A 139 11.21 -5.80 0.59
C GLN A 139 10.08 -5.72 -0.45
N CYS A 140 9.08 -4.88 -0.21
CA CYS A 140 8.05 -4.67 -1.22
C CYS A 140 8.64 -4.06 -2.49
N ILE A 141 9.48 -3.05 -2.33
CA ILE A 141 10.13 -2.40 -3.47
C ILE A 141 11.04 -3.39 -4.20
N GLY A 142 11.80 -4.18 -3.45
CA GLY A 142 12.68 -5.19 -4.04
C GLY A 142 11.94 -6.24 -4.86
N CYS A 143 10.73 -6.62 -4.43
CA CYS A 143 9.93 -7.59 -5.18
C CYS A 143 9.46 -7.05 -6.51
N SER A 144 9.21 -5.75 -6.62
CA SER A 144 8.74 -5.17 -7.87
C SER A 144 9.81 -5.20 -8.96
N ASP A 145 11.07 -5.17 -8.56
CA ASP A 145 12.20 -5.16 -9.50
C ASP A 145 12.45 -6.53 -10.12
N GLU A 146 11.90 -7.59 -9.57
CA GLU A 146 12.10 -8.95 -10.03
C GLU A 146 11.13 -9.36 -11.14
N GLU A 147 10.28 -8.47 -11.53
CA GLU A 147 9.32 -8.71 -12.61
C GLU A 147 9.86 -8.13 -13.93
#